data_6285ca1b0820168fa4e6981907f478f5
#
_entry.id   6285ca1b0820168fa4e6981907f478f5
#
_cell.length_a   1.000
_cell.length_b   1.000
_cell.length_c   1.000
_cell.angle_alpha   90.00
_cell.angle_beta   90.00
_cell.angle_gamma   90.00
#
_symmetry.space_group_name_H-M   'P 1'
#
loop_
_entity.id
_entity.type
_entity.pdbx_description
1 polymer ?
#
loop_
_entity_poly.entity_id
_entity_poly.type
_entity_poly.pdbx_seq_one_letter_code
_entity_poly.pdbx_strand_id
1 'polypeptide(L)'
;MPRPRKFDEADVVERARRTFAESGFDGTSLDDLLAATGIGRQSLYNTFGGKKELFMRAFLSDTAEAVEVVQAVLRSSEHPIARIRTQLVSVAVEHGAAQGAPSLLLRAAVELSARDPEVAATVSEAFDSIRAGYTECIVDAQEAGEVEADADAEALGTYFCAVIEGMGAIGRVGTSRAALLQVGIASLAALPITPLGEEHLGTADGPWN
;
A
#
# COMPACT_ATOMS: atom_id res chain seq x y z
N MET A 1 -20.26 -33.24 -18.00
CA MET A 1 -19.02 -32.88 -17.27
C MET A 1 -18.57 -31.49 -17.72
N PRO A 2 -18.30 -30.52 -16.83
CA PRO A 2 -17.76 -29.23 -17.22
C PRO A 2 -16.38 -29.45 -17.85
N ARG A 3 -16.13 -28.81 -18.98
CA ARG A 3 -14.84 -28.84 -19.68
C ARG A 3 -13.78 -28.23 -18.76
N PRO A 4 -12.59 -28.86 -18.58
CA PRO A 4 -11.53 -28.28 -17.74
C PRO A 4 -11.26 -26.85 -18.20
N ARG A 5 -11.19 -25.89 -17.23
CA ARG A 5 -10.78 -24.52 -17.51
C ARG A 5 -9.37 -24.53 -18.08
N LYS A 6 -9.15 -23.82 -19.18
CA LYS A 6 -7.87 -23.78 -19.89
C LYS A 6 -6.89 -22.74 -19.32
N PHE A 7 -7.21 -22.08 -18.20
CA PHE A 7 -6.41 -20.99 -17.61
C PHE A 7 -6.53 -21.00 -16.09
N ASP A 8 -5.54 -20.47 -15.42
CA ASP A 8 -5.52 -20.20 -13.98
C ASP A 8 -6.23 -18.86 -13.70
N GLU A 9 -7.23 -18.87 -12.82
CA GLU A 9 -7.95 -17.66 -12.45
C GLU A 9 -7.07 -16.65 -11.72
N ALA A 10 -6.12 -17.10 -10.88
CA ALA A 10 -5.20 -16.22 -10.16
C ALA A 10 -4.25 -15.49 -11.13
N ASP A 11 -3.74 -16.18 -12.17
CA ASP A 11 -2.92 -15.56 -13.21
C ASP A 11 -3.70 -14.51 -14.02
N VAL A 12 -4.98 -14.79 -14.32
CA VAL A 12 -5.86 -13.81 -14.99
C VAL A 12 -6.09 -12.58 -14.13
N VAL A 13 -6.39 -12.76 -12.83
CA VAL A 13 -6.59 -11.66 -11.88
C VAL A 13 -5.32 -10.81 -11.75
N GLU A 14 -4.14 -11.44 -11.65
CA GLU A 14 -2.87 -10.71 -11.54
C GLU A 14 -2.55 -9.90 -12.81
N ARG A 15 -2.79 -10.45 -14.01
CA ARG A 15 -2.60 -9.70 -15.27
C ARG A 15 -3.60 -8.55 -15.38
N ALA A 16 -4.86 -8.77 -15.00
CA ALA A 16 -5.85 -7.72 -14.95
C ALA A 16 -5.49 -6.62 -13.95
N ARG A 17 -4.96 -6.99 -12.76
CA ARG A 17 -4.46 -6.07 -11.74
C ARG A 17 -3.46 -5.09 -12.33
N ARG A 18 -2.44 -5.60 -13.03
CA ARG A 18 -1.42 -4.74 -13.69
C ARG A 18 -2.04 -3.79 -14.70
N THR A 19 -2.93 -4.27 -15.54
CA THR A 19 -3.61 -3.45 -16.55
C THR A 19 -4.44 -2.34 -15.89
N PHE A 20 -5.20 -2.65 -14.84
CA PHE A 20 -5.96 -1.65 -14.10
C PHE A 20 -5.07 -0.68 -13.32
N ALA A 21 -3.97 -1.17 -12.75
CA ALA A 21 -3.00 -0.33 -12.06
C ALA A 21 -2.34 0.69 -12.99
N GLU A 22 -2.05 0.32 -14.23
CA GLU A 22 -1.44 1.21 -15.24
C GLU A 22 -2.44 2.21 -15.83
N SER A 23 -3.65 1.77 -16.20
CA SER A 23 -4.60 2.54 -16.99
C SER A 23 -5.82 3.05 -16.22
N GLY A 24 -6.05 2.56 -14.99
CA GLY A 24 -7.27 2.81 -14.21
C GLY A 24 -8.46 1.98 -14.69
N PHE A 25 -9.55 2.06 -13.94
CA PHE A 25 -10.78 1.36 -14.31
C PHE A 25 -11.37 1.92 -15.61
N ASP A 26 -11.56 3.23 -15.70
CA ASP A 26 -12.17 3.85 -16.88
C ASP A 26 -11.29 3.77 -18.11
N GLY A 27 -9.97 3.94 -17.95
CA GLY A 27 -8.99 3.88 -19.02
C GLY A 27 -8.72 2.48 -19.57
N THR A 28 -9.16 1.42 -18.88
CA THR A 28 -8.99 0.04 -19.32
C THR A 28 -10.23 -0.42 -20.11
N SER A 29 -10.06 -0.79 -21.37
CA SER A 29 -11.14 -1.39 -22.16
C SER A 29 -11.26 -2.91 -21.91
N LEU A 30 -12.38 -3.51 -22.31
CA LEU A 30 -12.52 -4.95 -22.27
C LEU A 30 -11.50 -5.65 -23.19
N ASP A 31 -11.21 -5.07 -24.35
CA ASP A 31 -10.25 -5.61 -25.30
C ASP A 31 -8.81 -5.58 -24.77
N ASP A 32 -8.45 -4.55 -24.00
CA ASP A 32 -7.17 -4.50 -23.28
C ASP A 32 -7.04 -5.65 -22.27
N LEU A 33 -8.11 -5.91 -21.51
CA LEU A 33 -8.15 -7.05 -20.58
C LEU A 33 -8.04 -8.39 -21.28
N LEU A 34 -8.74 -8.58 -22.41
CA LEU A 34 -8.65 -9.82 -23.20
C LEU A 34 -7.23 -10.01 -23.75
N ALA A 35 -6.60 -8.93 -24.23
CA ALA A 35 -5.24 -8.97 -24.73
C ALA A 35 -4.22 -9.29 -23.62
N ALA A 36 -4.34 -8.62 -22.46
CA ALA A 36 -3.43 -8.79 -21.33
C ALA A 36 -3.57 -10.19 -20.69
N THR A 37 -4.80 -10.66 -20.50
CA THR A 37 -5.07 -11.92 -19.81
C THR A 37 -4.99 -13.16 -20.71
N GLY A 38 -5.10 -12.98 -22.02
CA GLY A 38 -5.09 -14.08 -23.01
C GLY A 38 -6.34 -14.96 -23.00
N ILE A 39 -7.42 -14.57 -22.28
CA ILE A 39 -8.68 -15.32 -22.28
C ILE A 39 -9.69 -14.73 -23.28
N GLY A 40 -10.58 -15.57 -23.79
CA GLY A 40 -11.64 -15.10 -24.68
C GLY A 40 -12.76 -14.38 -23.92
N ARG A 41 -13.48 -13.47 -24.62
CA ARG A 41 -14.61 -12.69 -24.09
C ARG A 41 -15.64 -13.54 -23.36
N GLN A 42 -16.05 -14.67 -23.96
CA GLN A 42 -17.00 -15.58 -23.34
C GLN A 42 -16.49 -16.20 -22.04
N SER A 43 -15.18 -16.52 -21.98
CA SER A 43 -14.54 -17.05 -20.76
C SER A 43 -14.49 -16.00 -19.66
N LEU A 44 -14.21 -14.73 -19.99
CA LEU A 44 -14.21 -13.63 -19.04
C LEU A 44 -15.60 -13.47 -18.40
N TYR A 45 -16.66 -13.39 -19.21
CA TYR A 45 -18.02 -13.25 -18.67
C TYR A 45 -18.47 -14.47 -17.87
N ASN A 46 -18.14 -15.69 -18.32
CA ASN A 46 -18.55 -16.93 -17.63
C ASN A 46 -17.82 -17.13 -16.30
N THR A 47 -16.58 -16.62 -16.17
CA THR A 47 -15.75 -16.85 -14.97
C THR A 47 -15.83 -15.69 -14.01
N PHE A 48 -15.80 -14.48 -14.52
CA PHE A 48 -15.67 -13.26 -13.70
C PHE A 48 -16.95 -12.41 -13.67
N GLY A 49 -17.84 -12.54 -14.65
CA GLY A 49 -19.08 -11.73 -14.74
C GLY A 49 -18.93 -10.54 -15.67
N GLY A 50 -17.76 -9.90 -15.72
CA GLY A 50 -17.51 -8.74 -16.56
C GLY A 50 -16.27 -7.95 -16.13
N LYS A 51 -16.10 -6.75 -16.69
CA LYS A 51 -14.97 -5.87 -16.38
C LYS A 51 -14.99 -5.41 -14.90
N LYS A 52 -16.17 -5.04 -14.38
CA LYS A 52 -16.30 -4.57 -13.00
C LYS A 52 -15.98 -5.68 -12.01
N GLU A 53 -16.52 -6.85 -12.18
CA GLU A 53 -16.32 -7.98 -11.30
C GLU A 53 -14.85 -8.47 -11.33
N LEU A 54 -14.20 -8.45 -12.50
CA LEU A 54 -12.77 -8.73 -12.60
C LEU A 54 -11.93 -7.64 -11.92
N PHE A 55 -12.31 -6.37 -12.10
CA PHE A 55 -11.68 -5.26 -11.37
C PHE A 55 -11.79 -5.44 -9.85
N MET A 56 -12.98 -5.73 -9.32
CA MET A 56 -13.17 -5.91 -7.89
C MET A 56 -12.34 -7.07 -7.34
N ARG A 57 -12.23 -8.20 -8.07
CA ARG A 57 -11.33 -9.29 -7.65
C ARG A 57 -9.87 -8.87 -7.61
N ALA A 58 -9.41 -8.17 -8.65
CA ALA A 58 -8.03 -7.66 -8.72
C ALA A 58 -7.76 -6.62 -7.63
N PHE A 59 -8.72 -5.72 -7.40
CA PHE A 59 -8.63 -4.66 -6.40
C PHE A 59 -8.60 -5.20 -4.97
N LEU A 60 -9.49 -6.12 -4.63
CA LEU A 60 -9.52 -6.76 -3.31
C LEU A 60 -8.21 -7.52 -3.01
N SER A 61 -7.67 -8.24 -4.01
CA SER A 61 -6.41 -8.96 -3.89
C SER A 61 -5.22 -8.02 -3.67
N ASP A 62 -5.11 -6.95 -4.48
CA ASP A 62 -4.06 -5.92 -4.38
C ASP A 62 -4.10 -5.19 -3.03
N THR A 63 -5.31 -4.82 -2.60
CA THR A 63 -5.53 -4.12 -1.33
C THR A 63 -5.17 -5.00 -0.13
N ALA A 64 -5.58 -6.25 -0.13
CA ALA A 64 -5.26 -7.19 0.95
C ALA A 64 -3.74 -7.41 1.06
N GLU A 65 -3.05 -7.59 -0.08
CA GLU A 65 -1.59 -7.73 -0.12
C GLU A 65 -0.88 -6.47 0.39
N ALA A 66 -1.32 -5.28 -0.03
CA ALA A 66 -0.75 -4.01 0.43
C ALA A 66 -0.89 -3.82 1.94
N VAL A 67 -2.07 -4.10 2.50
CA VAL A 67 -2.30 -4.04 3.95
C VAL A 67 -1.44 -5.06 4.70
N GLU A 68 -1.35 -6.31 4.20
CA GLU A 68 -0.56 -7.37 4.83
C GLU A 68 0.92 -7.02 4.87
N VAL A 69 1.48 -6.47 3.79
CA VAL A 69 2.89 -6.03 3.74
C VAL A 69 3.17 -4.96 4.79
N VAL A 70 2.33 -3.94 4.90
CA VAL A 70 2.48 -2.89 5.93
C VAL A 70 2.38 -3.47 7.33
N GLN A 71 1.36 -4.29 7.60
CA GLN A 71 1.15 -4.91 8.90
C GLN A 71 2.31 -5.84 9.31
N ALA A 72 2.87 -6.59 8.35
CA ALA A 72 4.01 -7.47 8.61
C ALA A 72 5.24 -6.70 9.09
N VAL A 73 5.53 -5.53 8.50
CA VAL A 73 6.64 -4.68 8.95
C VAL A 73 6.34 -4.09 10.34
N LEU A 74 5.15 -3.51 10.53
CA LEU A 74 4.78 -2.84 11.78
C LEU A 74 4.64 -3.80 12.98
N ARG A 75 4.46 -5.10 12.74
CA ARG A 75 4.40 -6.17 13.76
C ARG A 75 5.65 -7.03 13.80
N SER A 76 6.74 -6.63 13.14
CA SER A 76 8.00 -7.37 13.17
C SER A 76 8.61 -7.40 14.58
N SER A 77 9.66 -8.21 14.77
CA SER A 77 10.35 -8.33 16.08
C SER A 77 11.35 -7.20 16.35
N GLU A 78 11.46 -6.21 15.48
CA GLU A 78 12.30 -5.03 15.70
C GLU A 78 11.74 -4.13 16.81
N HIS A 79 12.56 -3.22 17.32
CA HIS A 79 12.10 -2.16 18.19
C HIS A 79 10.97 -1.35 17.52
N PRO A 80 9.90 -0.98 18.24
CA PRO A 80 8.73 -0.33 17.63
C PRO A 80 9.08 0.88 16.76
N ILE A 81 9.97 1.76 17.23
CA ILE A 81 10.38 2.93 16.45
C ILE A 81 11.16 2.54 15.16
N ALA A 82 11.94 1.47 15.22
CA ALA A 82 12.67 0.96 14.07
C ALA A 82 11.72 0.36 13.01
N ARG A 83 10.58 -0.21 13.41
CA ARG A 83 9.53 -0.71 12.49
C ARG A 83 8.97 0.42 11.63
N ILE A 84 8.68 1.60 12.24
CA ILE A 84 8.19 2.79 11.52
C ILE A 84 9.26 3.25 10.51
N ARG A 85 10.51 3.34 10.92
CA ARG A 85 11.63 3.65 10.02
C ARG A 85 11.72 2.65 8.87
N THR A 86 11.68 1.36 9.16
CA THR A 86 11.78 0.28 8.17
C THR A 86 10.67 0.40 7.13
N GLN A 87 9.45 0.72 7.57
CA GLN A 87 8.33 0.95 6.65
C GLN A 87 8.57 2.16 5.72
N LEU A 88 9.02 3.29 6.25
CA LEU A 88 9.34 4.48 5.44
C LEU A 88 10.44 4.20 4.42
N VAL A 89 11.49 3.46 4.83
CA VAL A 89 12.58 3.03 3.92
C VAL A 89 12.05 2.09 2.84
N SER A 90 11.20 1.12 3.18
CA SER A 90 10.62 0.17 2.24
C SER A 90 9.82 0.89 1.15
N VAL A 91 8.97 1.85 1.52
CA VAL A 91 8.21 2.68 0.58
C VAL A 91 9.13 3.50 -0.34
N ALA A 92 10.21 4.09 0.21
CA ALA A 92 11.16 4.85 -0.59
C ALA A 92 11.95 3.96 -1.58
N VAL A 93 12.26 2.72 -1.19
CA VAL A 93 12.93 1.74 -2.07
C VAL A 93 11.99 1.26 -3.17
N GLU A 94 10.76 0.92 -2.81
CA GLU A 94 9.77 0.37 -3.74
C GLU A 94 9.33 1.40 -4.79
N HIS A 95 9.07 2.63 -4.38
CA HIS A 95 8.52 3.66 -5.26
C HIS A 95 9.57 4.63 -5.83
N GLY A 96 10.81 4.58 -5.36
CA GLY A 96 11.88 5.46 -5.86
C GLY A 96 12.23 5.18 -7.32
N ALA A 97 12.32 6.24 -8.13
CA ALA A 97 12.67 6.19 -9.56
C ALA A 97 11.61 5.55 -10.48
N ALA A 98 10.33 5.69 -10.17
CA ALA A 98 9.18 5.22 -10.97
C ALA A 98 9.21 3.71 -11.30
N GLN A 99 9.87 2.91 -10.47
CA GLN A 99 10.03 1.45 -10.70
C GLN A 99 8.94 0.61 -10.02
N GLY A 100 8.21 1.18 -9.05
CA GLY A 100 7.12 0.49 -8.36
C GLY A 100 5.87 0.34 -9.23
N ALA A 101 5.18 -0.79 -9.09
CA ALA A 101 3.85 -0.95 -9.68
C ALA A 101 2.90 0.12 -9.11
N PRO A 102 2.01 0.71 -9.92
CA PRO A 102 1.03 1.65 -9.41
C PRO A 102 0.14 1.01 -8.33
N SER A 103 -0.08 1.69 -7.20
CA SER A 103 -1.03 1.24 -6.18
C SER A 103 -2.45 1.30 -6.74
N LEU A 104 -3.09 0.16 -6.85
CA LEU A 104 -4.47 0.12 -7.30
C LEU A 104 -5.40 0.70 -6.23
N LEU A 105 -5.03 0.57 -4.94
CA LEU A 105 -5.75 1.16 -3.81
C LEU A 105 -5.87 2.68 -3.94
N LEU A 106 -4.73 3.39 -4.05
CA LEU A 106 -4.73 4.85 -4.17
C LEU A 106 -5.44 5.32 -5.46
N ARG A 107 -5.26 4.57 -6.55
CA ARG A 107 -5.92 4.89 -7.81
C ARG A 107 -7.43 4.73 -7.72
N ALA A 108 -7.91 3.62 -7.15
CA ALA A 108 -9.34 3.38 -6.92
C ALA A 108 -9.95 4.43 -5.97
N ALA A 109 -9.20 4.84 -4.94
CA ALA A 109 -9.63 5.89 -4.02
C ALA A 109 -9.96 7.19 -4.75
N VAL A 110 -9.09 7.63 -5.67
CA VAL A 110 -9.26 8.89 -6.40
C VAL A 110 -10.29 8.76 -7.53
N GLU A 111 -10.28 7.64 -8.26
CA GLU A 111 -11.07 7.48 -9.50
C GLU A 111 -12.51 7.05 -9.21
N LEU A 112 -12.73 6.17 -8.22
CA LEU A 112 -13.99 5.44 -8.08
C LEU A 112 -14.75 5.70 -6.76
N SER A 113 -14.09 6.05 -5.66
CA SER A 113 -14.75 6.12 -4.35
C SER A 113 -15.93 7.08 -4.29
N ALA A 114 -15.89 8.18 -5.07
CA ALA A 114 -17.00 9.14 -5.09
C ALA A 114 -18.27 8.61 -5.80
N ARG A 115 -18.17 7.52 -6.58
CA ARG A 115 -19.27 7.02 -7.44
C ARG A 115 -19.57 5.55 -7.28
N ASP A 116 -18.72 4.80 -6.58
CA ASP A 116 -18.91 3.37 -6.31
C ASP A 116 -18.78 3.10 -4.80
N PRO A 117 -19.90 2.87 -4.11
CA PRO A 117 -19.92 2.66 -2.65
C PRO A 117 -19.15 1.41 -2.20
N GLU A 118 -19.07 0.35 -3.04
CA GLU A 118 -18.33 -0.87 -2.74
C GLU A 118 -16.83 -0.60 -2.74
N VAL A 119 -16.35 0.15 -3.73
CA VAL A 119 -14.95 0.60 -3.79
C VAL A 119 -14.65 1.54 -2.63
N ALA A 120 -15.53 2.50 -2.32
CA ALA A 120 -15.35 3.41 -1.20
C ALA A 120 -15.21 2.69 0.14
N ALA A 121 -16.05 1.68 0.39
CA ALA A 121 -15.97 0.88 1.61
C ALA A 121 -14.63 0.13 1.71
N THR A 122 -14.20 -0.56 0.64
CA THR A 122 -12.92 -1.27 0.60
C THR A 122 -11.72 -0.33 0.82
N VAL A 123 -11.75 0.86 0.21
CA VAL A 123 -10.70 1.89 0.40
C VAL A 123 -10.66 2.35 1.85
N SER A 124 -11.82 2.64 2.44
CA SER A 124 -11.91 3.06 3.85
C SER A 124 -11.37 2.00 4.79
N GLU A 125 -11.79 0.75 4.63
CA GLU A 125 -11.34 -0.38 5.45
C GLU A 125 -9.81 -0.59 5.36
N ALA A 126 -9.24 -0.45 4.15
CA ALA A 126 -7.80 -0.57 3.94
C ALA A 126 -7.03 0.54 4.67
N PHE A 127 -7.43 1.80 4.49
CA PHE A 127 -6.77 2.91 5.18
C PHE A 127 -6.97 2.86 6.69
N ASP A 128 -8.14 2.45 7.18
CA ASP A 128 -8.38 2.24 8.61
C ASP A 128 -7.46 1.15 9.18
N SER A 129 -7.25 0.07 8.42
CA SER A 129 -6.34 -1.01 8.83
C SER A 129 -4.88 -0.56 8.87
N ILE A 130 -4.41 0.18 7.85
CA ILE A 130 -3.05 0.72 7.82
C ILE A 130 -2.83 1.71 8.98
N ARG A 131 -3.78 2.63 9.19
CA ARG A 131 -3.75 3.60 10.29
C ARG A 131 -3.68 2.90 11.65
N ALA A 132 -4.54 1.90 11.86
CA ALA A 132 -4.55 1.13 13.10
C ALA A 132 -3.20 0.44 13.36
N GLY A 133 -2.56 -0.11 12.34
CA GLY A 133 -1.23 -0.70 12.46
C GLY A 133 -0.17 0.29 12.94
N TYR A 134 -0.16 1.51 12.39
CA TYR A 134 0.73 2.56 12.88
C TYR A 134 0.39 3.00 14.31
N THR A 135 -0.90 3.18 14.63
CA THR A 135 -1.34 3.53 15.98
C THR A 135 -0.88 2.48 17.00
N GLU A 136 -1.11 1.20 16.73
CA GLU A 136 -0.63 0.08 17.56
C GLU A 136 0.90 0.12 17.74
N CYS A 137 1.65 0.30 16.66
CA CYS A 137 3.11 0.38 16.69
C CYS A 137 3.63 1.58 17.52
N ILE A 138 2.94 2.72 17.47
CA ILE A 138 3.28 3.90 18.27
C ILE A 138 2.94 3.66 19.76
N VAL A 139 1.84 3.01 20.07
CA VAL A 139 1.51 2.58 21.45
C VAL A 139 2.57 1.61 21.97
N ASP A 140 2.99 0.62 21.18
CA ASP A 140 4.10 -0.26 21.53
C ASP A 140 5.39 0.55 21.84
N ALA A 141 5.69 1.61 21.06
CA ALA A 141 6.84 2.47 21.27
C ALA A 141 6.73 3.30 22.56
N GLN A 142 5.52 3.76 22.90
CA GLN A 142 5.27 4.43 24.18
C GLN A 142 5.46 3.49 25.36
N GLU A 143 4.93 2.27 25.27
CA GLU A 143 5.08 1.22 26.32
C GLU A 143 6.55 0.81 26.48
N ALA A 144 7.32 0.78 25.37
CA ALA A 144 8.76 0.53 25.39
C ALA A 144 9.60 1.73 25.88
N GLY A 145 8.98 2.90 26.08
CA GLY A 145 9.67 4.14 26.46
C GLY A 145 10.49 4.79 25.35
N GLU A 146 10.24 4.44 24.09
CA GLU A 146 10.92 4.97 22.90
C GLU A 146 10.29 6.28 22.38
N VAL A 147 8.98 6.47 22.66
CA VAL A 147 8.20 7.66 22.34
C VAL A 147 7.56 8.18 23.63
N GLU A 148 7.43 9.51 23.77
CA GLU A 148 6.80 10.14 24.94
C GLU A 148 5.38 9.61 25.16
N ALA A 149 5.05 9.28 26.40
CA ALA A 149 3.80 8.59 26.76
C ALA A 149 2.54 9.44 26.53
N ASP A 150 2.66 10.77 26.44
CA ASP A 150 1.57 11.70 26.21
C ASP A 150 1.36 12.05 24.73
N ALA A 151 2.14 11.46 23.82
CA ALA A 151 1.95 11.64 22.38
C ALA A 151 0.60 11.07 21.91
N ASP A 152 -0.07 11.79 21.00
CA ASP A 152 -1.31 11.33 20.40
C ASP A 152 -1.04 10.24 19.33
N ALA A 153 -1.10 8.99 19.74
CA ALA A 153 -0.83 7.85 18.87
C ALA A 153 -1.82 7.74 17.68
N GLU A 154 -3.09 8.16 17.85
CA GLU A 154 -4.07 8.14 16.77
C GLU A 154 -3.77 9.22 15.71
N ALA A 155 -3.45 10.44 16.14
CA ALA A 155 -3.05 11.50 15.23
C ALA A 155 -1.77 11.14 14.46
N LEU A 156 -0.77 10.57 15.15
CA LEU A 156 0.47 10.12 14.55
C LEU A 156 0.26 8.92 13.61
N GLY A 157 -0.60 7.97 13.95
CA GLY A 157 -0.99 6.86 13.06
C GLY A 157 -1.63 7.35 11.76
N THR A 158 -2.51 8.35 11.88
CA THR A 158 -3.13 9.02 10.71
C THR A 158 -2.08 9.75 9.88
N TYR A 159 -1.14 10.43 10.52
CA TYR A 159 -0.04 11.14 9.87
C TYR A 159 0.84 10.20 9.06
N PHE A 160 1.31 9.08 9.65
CA PHE A 160 2.18 8.14 8.93
C PHE A 160 1.45 7.42 7.80
N CYS A 161 0.16 7.09 7.95
CA CYS A 161 -0.66 6.59 6.85
C CYS A 161 -0.67 7.58 5.67
N ALA A 162 -0.89 8.86 5.93
CA ALA A 162 -0.87 9.90 4.89
C ALA A 162 0.52 10.08 4.26
N VAL A 163 1.60 9.98 5.05
CA VAL A 163 2.99 10.10 4.58
C VAL A 163 3.33 8.99 3.59
N ILE A 164 3.06 7.72 3.91
CA ILE A 164 3.41 6.61 3.02
C ILE A 164 2.63 6.67 1.71
N GLU A 165 1.34 7.01 1.76
CA GLU A 165 0.54 7.20 0.55
C GLU A 165 1.04 8.37 -0.31
N GLY A 166 1.40 9.48 0.33
CA GLY A 166 2.04 10.61 -0.33
C GLY A 166 3.38 10.24 -0.98
N MET A 167 4.24 9.51 -0.27
CA MET A 167 5.52 9.01 -0.81
C MET A 167 5.30 8.11 -2.03
N GLY A 168 4.35 7.17 -1.95
CA GLY A 168 3.96 6.32 -3.08
C GLY A 168 3.45 7.12 -4.27
N ALA A 169 2.65 8.17 -4.04
CA ALA A 169 2.11 9.02 -5.09
C ALA A 169 3.20 9.83 -5.82
N ILE A 170 4.09 10.51 -5.07
CA ILE A 170 5.16 11.33 -5.67
C ILE A 170 6.28 10.49 -6.29
N GLY A 171 6.54 9.30 -5.76
CA GLY A 171 7.50 8.36 -6.35
C GLY A 171 7.11 7.97 -7.78
N ARG A 172 5.82 7.79 -8.04
CA ARG A 172 5.29 7.48 -9.37
C ARG A 172 5.50 8.57 -10.41
N VAL A 173 5.55 9.83 -10.00
CA VAL A 173 5.82 10.94 -10.93
C VAL A 173 7.31 11.26 -11.05
N GLY A 174 8.18 10.32 -10.60
CA GLY A 174 9.62 10.36 -10.84
C GLY A 174 10.43 10.94 -9.69
N THR A 175 9.87 11.10 -8.49
CA THR A 175 10.67 11.48 -7.32
C THR A 175 11.71 10.40 -7.04
N SER A 176 12.99 10.80 -6.91
CA SER A 176 14.06 9.86 -6.68
C SER A 176 13.98 9.18 -5.32
N ARG A 177 14.54 7.95 -5.24
CA ARG A 177 14.68 7.22 -3.96
C ARG A 177 15.30 8.09 -2.87
N ALA A 178 16.38 8.83 -3.20
CA ALA A 178 17.04 9.70 -2.23
C ALA A 178 16.11 10.79 -1.69
N ALA A 179 15.28 11.39 -2.54
CA ALA A 179 14.31 12.39 -2.12
C ALA A 179 13.20 11.77 -1.25
N LEU A 180 12.71 10.57 -1.60
CA LEU A 180 11.72 9.85 -0.76
C LEU A 180 12.30 9.46 0.59
N LEU A 181 13.56 9.03 0.67
CA LEU A 181 14.25 8.79 1.94
C LEU A 181 14.31 10.06 2.81
N GLN A 182 14.58 11.23 2.20
CA GLN A 182 14.54 12.51 2.95
C GLN A 182 13.13 12.82 3.47
N VAL A 183 12.07 12.50 2.74
CA VAL A 183 10.69 12.63 3.25
C VAL A 183 10.50 11.70 4.46
N GLY A 184 10.94 10.45 4.39
CA GLY A 184 10.86 9.50 5.50
C GLY A 184 11.61 10.00 6.74
N ILE A 185 12.86 10.47 6.57
CA ILE A 185 13.66 11.03 7.66
C ILE A 185 12.94 12.25 8.30
N ALA A 186 12.47 13.18 7.46
CA ALA A 186 11.77 14.37 7.94
C ALA A 186 10.47 14.01 8.70
N SER A 187 9.79 12.93 8.27
CA SER A 187 8.55 12.46 8.89
C SER A 187 8.76 11.94 10.31
N LEU A 188 9.92 11.35 10.61
CA LEU A 188 10.25 10.91 11.98
C LEU A 188 10.34 12.05 12.98
N ALA A 189 10.58 13.29 12.55
CA ALA A 189 10.56 14.46 13.42
C ALA A 189 9.16 14.77 14.00
N ALA A 190 8.09 14.17 13.49
CA ALA A 190 6.76 14.27 14.07
C ALA A 190 6.60 13.42 15.34
N LEU A 191 7.43 12.39 15.53
CA LEU A 191 7.44 11.58 16.74
C LEU A 191 8.21 12.31 17.84
N PRO A 192 7.66 12.48 19.05
CA PRO A 192 8.39 12.94 20.21
C PRO A 192 9.23 11.79 20.77
N ILE A 193 10.38 11.55 20.12
CA ILE A 193 11.28 10.43 20.39
C ILE A 193 12.06 10.73 21.67
N THR A 194 12.13 9.75 22.57
CA THR A 194 12.97 9.80 23.78
C THR A 194 14.43 9.48 23.47
N PRO A 195 15.39 9.75 24.41
CA PRO A 195 16.77 9.32 24.22
C PRO A 195 16.94 7.82 23.98
N LEU A 196 16.08 6.97 24.58
CA LEU A 196 16.06 5.53 24.34
C LEU A 196 15.58 5.21 22.90
N GLY A 197 14.56 5.92 22.44
CA GLY A 197 14.08 5.78 21.07
C GLY A 197 15.12 6.21 20.04
N GLU A 198 15.91 7.27 20.32
CA GLU A 198 17.02 7.67 19.45
C GLU A 198 18.10 6.59 19.34
N GLU A 199 18.41 5.91 20.47
CA GLU A 199 19.35 4.78 20.48
C GLU A 199 18.84 3.62 19.61
N HIS A 200 17.56 3.26 19.73
CA HIS A 200 16.94 2.16 18.98
C HIS A 200 16.67 2.52 17.50
N LEU A 201 16.47 3.80 17.19
CA LEU A 201 16.35 4.25 15.80
C LEU A 201 17.67 4.08 15.04
N GLY A 202 18.80 4.06 15.76
CA GLY A 202 20.15 3.97 15.22
C GLY A 202 20.67 5.29 14.68
N THR A 203 22.00 5.39 14.54
CA THR A 203 22.65 6.59 14.00
C THR A 203 22.27 6.81 12.52
N ALA A 204 22.30 8.06 12.09
CA ALA A 204 22.04 8.50 10.71
C ALA A 204 22.95 7.82 9.64
N ASP A 205 24.01 7.13 10.08
CA ASP A 205 24.94 6.36 9.24
C ASP A 205 24.44 4.94 8.92
N GLY A 206 23.21 4.59 9.34
CA GLY A 206 22.56 3.30 9.11
C GLY A 206 21.81 3.21 7.74
N PRO A 207 20.73 2.44 7.66
CA PRO A 207 20.07 1.99 6.41
C PRO A 207 19.49 3.11 5.52
N TRP A 208 19.75 4.38 5.81
CA TRP A 208 19.40 5.52 4.96
C TRP A 208 20.38 5.72 3.76
N ASN A 209 21.49 4.98 3.70
CA ASN A 209 22.49 5.04 2.62
C ASN A 209 22.29 3.96 1.56
#